data_2bbc25a39833bb40a7a441b796c262be
#
_entry.id   2bbc25a39833bb40a7a441b796c262be
#
_cell.length_a   1.000
_cell.length_b   1.000
_cell.length_c   1.000
_cell.angle_alpha   90.00
_cell.angle_beta   90.00
_cell.angle_gamma   90.00
#
_symmetry.space_group_name_H-M   'P 1'
#
loop_
_entity.id
_entity.type
_entity.pdbx_description
1 polymer ?
#
loop_
_entity_poly.entity_id
_entity_poly.type
_entity_poly.pdbx_seq_one_letter_code
_entity_poly.pdbx_strand_id
1 'polypeptide(L)'
;MRLRFCALPALLLAACGKVEPMPDAESAGEWRRTSLREASAGEAPDPVPRLSIERIEIATYEGPGKLEARLYRLSSSAVGLDIVQRWHPSADTVFFDKGRYFVVVKWQEAQRAALQSFVRQLESRLGR
;
A
#
# COMPACT_ATOMS: atom_id res chain seq x y z
N MET A 1 6.57 36.50 -28.12
CA MET A 1 6.85 36.21 -27.91
C MET A 1 7.00 35.36 -27.09
N ARG A 2 7.33 34.77 -26.78
CA ARG A 2 7.80 34.08 -25.98
C ARG A 2 7.11 33.84 -24.78
N LEU A 3 6.33 34.20 -24.45
CA LEU A 3 5.75 34.06 -23.27
C LEU A 3 5.13 32.86 -23.06
N ARG A 4 4.85 32.14 -23.93
CA ARG A 4 4.20 31.02 -23.78
C ARG A 4 4.72 30.09 -22.84
N PHE A 5 5.86 30.01 -22.59
CA PHE A 5 6.35 28.98 -21.76
C PHE A 5 5.86 29.10 -20.41
N CYS A 6 5.31 30.04 -19.99
CA CYS A 6 4.93 30.18 -18.62
C CYS A 6 3.95 29.17 -18.13
N ALA A 7 3.22 28.56 -19.01
CA ALA A 7 2.21 27.64 -18.56
C ALA A 7 2.73 26.33 -18.07
N LEU A 8 3.89 25.97 -18.49
CA LEU A 8 4.42 24.68 -18.14
C LEU A 8 4.70 24.44 -16.70
N PRO A 9 5.24 25.37 -15.97
CA PRO A 9 5.57 25.11 -14.58
C PRO A 9 4.39 24.69 -13.74
N ALA A 10 3.25 25.17 -14.08
CA ALA A 10 2.08 24.84 -13.28
C ALA A 10 1.76 23.36 -13.30
N LEU A 11 2.00 22.72 -14.40
CA LEU A 11 1.72 21.32 -14.50
C LEU A 11 2.61 20.49 -13.63
N LEU A 12 3.86 20.89 -13.53
CA LEU A 12 4.79 20.15 -12.73
C LEU A 12 4.42 20.18 -11.27
N LEU A 13 3.90 21.29 -10.81
CA LEU A 13 3.52 21.40 -9.43
C LEU A 13 2.41 20.42 -9.07
N ALA A 14 1.48 20.24 -9.97
CA ALA A 14 0.41 19.31 -9.71
C ALA A 14 0.92 17.90 -9.56
N ALA A 15 1.93 17.57 -10.31
CA ALA A 15 2.47 16.22 -10.27
C ALA A 15 3.26 15.94 -9.01
N CYS A 16 3.81 16.97 -8.40
CA CYS A 16 4.66 16.76 -7.25
C CYS A 16 3.92 16.43 -5.97
N GLY A 17 2.64 16.59 -5.95
CA GLY A 17 1.92 16.50 -4.71
C GLY A 17 1.69 15.11 -4.17
N LYS A 18 1.88 14.07 -4.96
CA LYS A 18 1.47 12.75 -4.52
C LYS A 18 2.52 11.70 -4.77
N VAL A 19 2.87 11.01 -3.70
CA VAL A 19 3.72 9.84 -3.78
C VAL A 19 2.84 8.65 -3.47
N GLU A 20 2.75 7.73 -4.38
CA GLU A 20 1.95 6.54 -4.21
C GLU A 20 2.66 5.56 -3.29
N PRO A 21 2.06 5.14 -2.20
CA PRO A 21 2.74 4.24 -1.27
C PRO A 21 2.92 2.83 -1.80
N MET A 22 2.00 2.34 -2.63
CA MET A 22 2.14 1.00 -3.19
C MET A 22 3.25 0.97 -4.22
N PRO A 23 4.22 0.04 -4.14
CA PRO A 23 5.27 -0.05 -5.14
C PRO A 23 4.72 -0.27 -6.54
N ASP A 24 5.31 0.39 -7.51
CA ASP A 24 4.95 0.18 -8.91
C ASP A 24 5.88 -0.85 -9.55
N ALA A 25 5.80 -1.00 -10.86
CA ALA A 25 6.58 -1.99 -11.57
C ALA A 25 8.09 -1.80 -11.41
N GLU A 26 8.55 -0.57 -11.20
CA GLU A 26 9.97 -0.32 -11.09
C GLU A 26 10.48 -0.48 -9.67
N SER A 27 9.66 -0.19 -8.68
CA SER A 27 10.09 -0.20 -7.29
C SER A 27 9.73 -1.48 -6.55
N ALA A 28 9.01 -2.38 -7.18
CA ALA A 28 8.60 -3.62 -6.53
C ALA A 28 9.63 -4.73 -6.62
N GLY A 29 10.80 -4.47 -7.22
CA GLY A 29 11.85 -5.47 -7.36
C GLY A 29 11.46 -6.55 -8.35
N GLU A 30 11.38 -7.80 -7.89
CA GLU A 30 11.02 -8.92 -8.75
C GLU A 30 9.53 -8.98 -9.05
N TRP A 31 8.74 -8.16 -8.40
CA TRP A 31 7.29 -8.19 -8.55
C TRP A 31 6.81 -7.16 -9.54
N ARG A 32 5.80 -7.52 -10.32
CA ARG A 32 5.18 -6.59 -11.27
C ARG A 32 3.76 -6.34 -10.82
N ARG A 33 3.41 -5.08 -10.62
CA ARG A 33 2.05 -4.73 -10.22
C ARG A 33 1.11 -4.93 -11.41
N THR A 34 0.09 -5.75 -11.22
CA THR A 34 -0.88 -6.05 -12.26
C THR A 34 -2.17 -5.27 -12.10
N SER A 35 -2.47 -4.80 -10.90
CA SER A 35 -3.64 -3.95 -10.69
C SER A 35 -3.45 -3.08 -9.45
N LEU A 36 -4.15 -1.97 -9.42
CA LEU A 36 -4.23 -1.09 -8.27
C LEU A 36 -5.61 -0.47 -8.29
N ARG A 37 -6.34 -0.59 -7.19
CA ARG A 37 -7.64 0.05 -7.08
C ARG A 37 -7.86 0.60 -5.69
N GLU A 38 -8.76 1.55 -5.61
CA GLU A 38 -9.20 2.08 -4.35
C GLU A 38 -10.49 1.37 -3.97
N ALA A 39 -10.61 1.00 -2.70
CA ALA A 39 -11.78 0.28 -2.21
C ALA A 39 -12.54 1.17 -1.23
N SER A 40 -13.81 0.85 -1.02
CA SER A 40 -14.62 1.58 -0.05
C SER A 40 -14.40 1.01 1.35
N ALA A 41 -14.67 1.83 2.37
CA ALA A 41 -14.52 1.40 3.76
C ALA A 41 -15.38 0.18 4.08
N GLY A 42 -16.47 -0.03 3.34
CA GLY A 42 -17.33 -1.19 3.53
C GLY A 42 -16.66 -2.52 3.23
N GLU A 43 -15.56 -2.51 2.49
CA GLU A 43 -14.82 -3.74 2.18
C GLU A 43 -13.83 -4.13 3.26
N ALA A 44 -13.69 -3.33 4.32
CA ALA A 44 -12.75 -3.65 5.38
C ALA A 44 -13.28 -4.81 6.23
N PRO A 45 -12.43 -5.82 6.49
CA PRO A 45 -12.85 -6.93 7.36
C PRO A 45 -12.70 -6.55 8.82
N ASP A 46 -13.37 -7.28 9.71
CA ASP A 46 -13.10 -7.15 11.13
C ASP A 46 -11.67 -7.60 11.40
N PRO A 47 -10.96 -7.00 12.31
CA PRO A 47 -11.39 -5.95 13.25
C PRO A 47 -11.07 -4.53 12.79
N VAL A 48 -10.92 -4.27 11.51
CA VAL A 48 -10.59 -2.93 11.03
C VAL A 48 -11.82 -2.01 11.18
N PRO A 49 -11.72 -0.95 12.00
CA PRO A 49 -12.89 -0.10 12.24
C PRO A 49 -13.16 0.83 11.07
N ARG A 50 -14.30 0.65 10.44
CA ARG A 50 -14.64 1.39 9.22
C ARG A 50 -14.62 2.89 9.38
N LEU A 51 -15.03 3.39 10.53
CA LEU A 51 -15.09 4.82 10.77
C LEU A 51 -13.71 5.46 10.92
N SER A 52 -12.69 4.65 11.14
CA SER A 52 -11.32 5.14 11.28
C SER A 52 -10.52 5.02 9.99
N ILE A 53 -11.14 4.58 8.90
CA ILE A 53 -10.45 4.39 7.63
C ILE A 53 -10.59 5.63 6.78
N GLU A 54 -9.47 6.17 6.32
CA GLU A 54 -9.46 7.30 5.40
C GLU A 54 -9.37 6.84 3.96
N ARG A 55 -8.70 5.72 3.73
CA ARG A 55 -8.49 5.24 2.36
C ARG A 55 -8.08 3.78 2.39
N ILE A 56 -8.51 3.01 1.41
CA ILE A 56 -8.09 1.63 1.20
C ILE A 56 -7.58 1.51 -0.22
N GLU A 57 -6.37 0.97 -0.37
CA GLU A 57 -5.82 0.64 -1.66
C GLU A 57 -5.53 -0.85 -1.72
N ILE A 58 -5.85 -1.48 -2.84
CA ILE A 58 -5.61 -2.91 -3.04
C ILE A 58 -4.83 -3.06 -4.34
N ALA A 59 -3.67 -3.67 -4.25
CA ALA A 59 -2.82 -3.90 -5.41
C ALA A 59 -2.48 -5.37 -5.52
N THR A 60 -2.43 -5.88 -6.75
CA THR A 60 -2.00 -7.25 -7.01
C THR A 60 -0.69 -7.23 -7.76
N TYR A 61 0.13 -8.24 -7.50
CA TYR A 61 1.46 -8.36 -8.08
C TYR A 61 1.71 -9.78 -8.53
N GLU A 62 2.51 -9.92 -9.60
CA GLU A 62 2.97 -11.21 -10.10
C GLU A 62 4.47 -11.18 -10.30
N GLY A 63 5.09 -12.34 -10.18
CA GLY A 63 6.54 -12.50 -10.33
C GLY A 63 6.94 -13.82 -9.76
N PRO A 64 7.71 -13.88 -8.65
CA PRO A 64 8.06 -15.16 -8.01
C PRO A 64 6.87 -15.85 -7.34
N GLY A 65 5.69 -15.61 -7.81
CA GLY A 65 4.42 -16.10 -7.31
C GLY A 65 3.37 -15.05 -7.52
N LYS A 66 2.38 -14.98 -6.64
CA LYS A 66 1.34 -13.95 -6.68
C LYS A 66 1.16 -13.37 -5.30
N LEU A 67 0.88 -12.07 -5.23
CA LEU A 67 0.49 -11.46 -3.97
C LEU A 67 -0.52 -10.35 -4.16
N GLU A 68 -1.26 -10.13 -3.08
CA GLU A 68 -2.20 -9.03 -3.00
C GLU A 68 -1.83 -8.23 -1.77
N ALA A 69 -1.61 -6.93 -1.94
CA ALA A 69 -1.30 -6.03 -0.84
C ALA A 69 -2.49 -5.11 -0.60
N ARG A 70 -2.95 -5.05 0.64
CA ARG A 70 -4.03 -4.16 1.04
C ARG A 70 -3.48 -3.15 2.02
N LEU A 71 -3.68 -1.89 1.70
CA LEU A 71 -3.18 -0.78 2.49
C LEU A 71 -4.37 0.00 3.03
N TYR A 72 -4.46 0.06 4.36
CA TYR A 72 -5.51 0.83 5.02
C TYR A 72 -4.88 2.07 5.64
N ARG A 73 -5.26 3.24 5.15
CA ARG A 73 -4.82 4.48 5.76
C ARG A 73 -5.81 4.84 6.85
N LEU A 74 -5.30 5.04 8.05
CA LEU A 74 -6.13 5.20 9.24
C LEU A 74 -6.08 6.63 9.76
N SER A 75 -7.06 6.98 10.58
CA SER A 75 -7.12 8.32 11.13
C SER A 75 -6.02 8.61 12.15
N SER A 76 -5.43 7.56 12.74
CA SER A 76 -4.31 7.74 13.66
C SER A 76 -3.48 6.46 13.75
N SER A 77 -2.25 6.59 14.23
CA SER A 77 -1.38 5.44 14.39
C SER A 77 -1.84 4.50 15.51
N ALA A 78 -2.56 5.03 16.49
CA ALA A 78 -3.07 4.20 17.58
C ALA A 78 -4.08 3.16 17.08
N VAL A 79 -4.86 3.51 16.05
CA VAL A 79 -5.81 2.59 15.46
C VAL A 79 -5.09 1.39 14.84
N GLY A 80 -3.98 1.64 14.14
CA GLY A 80 -3.21 0.55 13.55
C GLY A 80 -2.66 -0.41 14.58
N LEU A 81 -2.15 0.11 15.66
CA LEU A 81 -1.63 -0.73 16.73
C LEU A 81 -2.73 -1.60 17.34
N ASP A 82 -3.91 -1.02 17.54
CA ASP A 82 -5.05 -1.77 18.07
C ASP A 82 -5.47 -2.89 17.13
N ILE A 83 -5.48 -2.62 15.83
CA ILE A 83 -5.83 -3.64 14.83
C ILE A 83 -4.84 -4.80 14.89
N VAL A 84 -3.55 -4.51 14.93
CA VAL A 84 -2.53 -5.55 14.98
C VAL A 84 -2.73 -6.48 16.17
N GLN A 85 -3.11 -5.94 17.31
CA GLN A 85 -3.32 -6.74 18.51
C GLN A 85 -4.54 -7.63 18.43
N ARG A 86 -5.49 -7.31 17.56
CA ARG A 86 -6.74 -8.04 17.44
C ARG A 86 -6.85 -8.84 16.15
N TRP A 87 -5.88 -8.74 15.27
CA TRP A 87 -5.91 -9.41 13.98
C TRP A 87 -5.67 -10.91 14.15
N HIS A 88 -6.45 -11.71 13.42
CA HIS A 88 -6.27 -13.16 13.44
C HIS A 88 -5.33 -13.56 12.31
N PRO A 89 -4.13 -14.01 12.62
CA PRO A 89 -3.17 -14.37 11.57
C PRO A 89 -3.63 -15.62 10.81
N SER A 90 -3.25 -15.67 9.54
CA SER A 90 -3.43 -16.89 8.75
C SER A 90 -2.12 -17.22 8.04
N ALA A 91 -2.01 -18.47 7.60
CA ALA A 91 -0.75 -19.00 7.12
C ALA A 91 -0.23 -18.31 5.85
N ASP A 92 -1.13 -17.76 5.06
CA ASP A 92 -0.77 -17.14 3.79
C ASP A 92 -0.78 -15.62 3.83
N THR A 93 -0.71 -15.03 5.01
CA THR A 93 -0.72 -13.58 5.14
C THR A 93 0.38 -13.08 6.05
N VAL A 94 0.86 -11.88 5.73
CA VAL A 94 1.72 -11.08 6.58
C VAL A 94 0.98 -9.77 6.83
N PHE A 95 0.99 -9.30 8.06
CA PHE A 95 0.35 -8.03 8.38
C PHE A 95 1.23 -7.23 9.31
N PHE A 96 1.14 -5.91 9.22
CA PHE A 96 1.89 -5.02 10.10
C PHE A 96 1.25 -3.63 10.09
N ASP A 97 1.63 -2.80 11.06
CA ASP A 97 1.27 -1.39 11.04
C ASP A 97 2.53 -0.55 10.92
N LYS A 98 2.42 0.58 10.27
CA LYS A 98 3.51 1.52 10.12
C LYS A 98 2.93 2.92 10.03
N GLY A 99 3.23 3.76 11.02
CA GLY A 99 2.64 5.08 11.08
C GLY A 99 1.12 4.98 11.12
N ARG A 100 0.46 5.62 10.18
CA ARG A 100 -1.00 5.62 10.09
C ARG A 100 -1.54 4.56 9.15
N TYR A 101 -0.71 3.57 8.80
CA TYR A 101 -1.12 2.54 7.86
C TYR A 101 -1.18 1.18 8.54
N PHE A 102 -2.18 0.40 8.18
CA PHE A 102 -2.24 -1.02 8.48
C PHE A 102 -2.18 -1.75 7.15
N VAL A 103 -1.35 -2.78 7.06
CA VAL A 103 -1.07 -3.46 5.80
C VAL A 103 -1.28 -4.95 5.95
N VAL A 104 -1.92 -5.56 4.95
CA VAL A 104 -2.06 -7.01 4.87
C VAL A 104 -1.54 -7.44 3.50
N VAL A 105 -0.58 -8.35 3.49
CA VAL A 105 -0.06 -8.93 2.26
C VAL A 105 -0.41 -10.41 2.26
N LYS A 106 -1.21 -10.81 1.28
CA LYS A 106 -1.61 -12.20 1.11
C LYS A 106 -0.88 -12.76 -0.09
N TRP A 107 -0.32 -13.95 0.02
CA TRP A 107 0.46 -14.51 -1.08
C TRP A 107 -0.03 -15.89 -1.48
N GLN A 108 0.33 -16.29 -2.71
CA GLN A 108 0.06 -17.60 -3.24
C GLN A 108 1.31 -18.08 -3.96
N GLU A 109 1.87 -19.19 -3.50
CA GLU A 109 3.05 -19.80 -4.13
C GLU A 109 4.26 -18.88 -4.22
N ALA A 110 4.39 -17.93 -3.31
CA ALA A 110 5.48 -16.96 -3.36
C ALA A 110 6.74 -17.51 -2.71
N GLN A 111 7.89 -17.16 -3.28
CA GLN A 111 9.17 -17.48 -2.67
C GLN A 111 9.36 -16.60 -1.45
N ARG A 112 9.84 -17.19 -0.37
CA ARG A 112 9.96 -16.49 0.91
C ARG A 112 10.84 -15.24 0.81
N ALA A 113 12.01 -15.36 0.19
CA ALA A 113 12.94 -14.24 0.10
C ALA A 113 12.34 -13.07 -0.70
N ALA A 114 11.66 -13.39 -1.80
CA ALA A 114 11.01 -12.37 -2.61
C ALA A 114 9.86 -11.70 -1.88
N LEU A 115 9.09 -12.48 -1.11
CA LEU A 115 8.02 -11.94 -0.31
C LEU A 115 8.55 -11.00 0.76
N GLN A 116 9.61 -11.40 1.47
CA GLN A 116 10.21 -10.56 2.48
C GLN A 116 10.77 -9.27 1.91
N SER A 117 11.37 -9.34 0.72
CA SER A 117 11.88 -8.15 0.06
C SER A 117 10.76 -7.18 -0.29
N PHE A 118 9.63 -7.68 -0.77
CA PHE A 118 8.48 -6.85 -1.06
C PHE A 118 7.97 -6.15 0.19
N VAL A 119 7.82 -6.90 1.27
CA VAL A 119 7.31 -6.36 2.53
C VAL A 119 8.23 -5.27 3.05
N ARG A 120 9.55 -5.48 2.99
CA ARG A 120 10.50 -4.47 3.44
C ARG A 120 10.44 -3.20 2.58
N GLN A 121 10.28 -3.35 1.28
CA GLN A 121 10.16 -2.19 0.41
C GLN A 121 8.90 -1.39 0.71
N LEU A 122 7.79 -2.09 0.88
CA LEU A 122 6.54 -1.43 1.21
C LEU A 122 6.65 -0.71 2.54
N GLU A 123 7.16 -1.38 3.55
CA GLU A 123 7.33 -0.79 4.87
C GLU A 123 8.20 0.45 4.82
N SER A 124 9.28 0.41 4.06
CA SER A 124 10.17 1.55 3.90
C SER A 124 9.47 2.74 3.26
N ARG A 125 8.61 2.50 2.28
CA ARG A 125 7.88 3.58 1.63
C ARG A 125 6.87 4.23 2.57
N LEU A 126 6.28 3.47 3.47
CA LEU A 126 5.29 3.99 4.40
C LEU A 126 5.92 4.77 5.56
N GLY A 127 7.18 4.57 5.81
CA GLY A 127 7.87 5.26 6.88
C GLY A 127 8.32 6.68 6.56
N ARG A 128 7.98 7.20 5.37
CA ARG A 128 8.42 8.53 4.94
C ARG A 128 7.38 9.61 5.08
#